data_288295baeae4c3454a212821c2f420c0
#
_entry.id   288295baeae4c3454a212821c2f420c0
#
_cell.length_a   1.000
_cell.length_b   1.000
_cell.length_c   1.000
_cell.angle_alpha   90.00
_cell.angle_beta   90.00
_cell.angle_gamma   90.00
#
_symmetry.space_group_name_H-M   'P 1'
#
loop_
_entity.id
_entity.type
_entity.pdbx_description
1 polymer ?
#
loop_
_entity_poly.entity_id
_entity_poly.type
_entity_poly.pdbx_seq_one_letter_code
_entity_poly.pdbx_strand_id
1 'polypeptide(L)'
;MEPLAYKIRPKNLKEFVGQNHLVGRGKPLSTAIKEKHLFSFILWGPPGSGKTTLAKIYAKSLDAELHELSAVSAGKDDVKAIVLNERQPRLGQKPKILFLDEIHRFNKAQQDFLLPFVESGRITLIGATTENPSFEVISPLLSRCRVFVLNELAPKEIKKIIERSGFKLSGDAKDWITAMSNGDARQAITMIENAQSLYGEVSVENLKQTLQSPHLRYDKKGEEHYNTISAFIKSLRAGQTDAALYYLARMIEAGEDPKFIARRMVIFASEDVGLAQPTALVVANEVFRAVEIIGLPECVINLGHGAAYLAGCKKDRRAYNAIMSALEDVREHGNLPVPFKIRNAPTKLMKDLDYAKGYEKYDKDDYLPEKLKGKKYLK
;
A
#
# COMPACT_ATOMS: atom_id res chain seq x y z
N MET A 1 27.98 17.03 -1.03
CA MET A 1 28.29 16.12 0.11
C MET A 1 27.32 14.94 0.03
N GLU A 2 27.81 13.71 0.23
CA GLU A 2 26.95 12.53 0.11
C GLU A 2 25.96 12.48 1.29
N PRO A 3 24.64 12.27 1.06
CA PRO A 3 23.63 12.26 2.12
C PRO A 3 23.89 11.21 3.21
N LEU A 4 23.62 11.55 4.46
CA LEU A 4 23.84 10.67 5.60
C LEU A 4 23.11 9.33 5.45
N ALA A 5 21.88 9.36 4.96
CA ALA A 5 21.09 8.17 4.69
C ALA A 5 21.75 7.19 3.71
N TYR A 6 22.60 7.66 2.83
CA TYR A 6 23.39 6.82 1.93
C TYR A 6 24.61 6.22 2.64
N LYS A 7 25.33 7.05 3.40
CA LYS A 7 26.55 6.63 4.12
C LYS A 7 26.32 5.53 5.15
N ILE A 8 25.21 5.61 5.92
CA ILE A 8 24.91 4.66 6.97
C ILE A 8 24.08 3.46 6.50
N ARG A 9 23.86 3.34 5.17
CA ARG A 9 23.08 2.25 4.59
C ARG A 9 23.71 0.89 4.93
N PRO A 10 22.90 -0.10 5.42
CA PRO A 10 23.39 -1.45 5.69
C PRO A 10 23.99 -2.09 4.45
N LYS A 11 25.10 -2.81 4.63
CA LYS A 11 25.84 -3.47 3.55
C LYS A 11 25.57 -4.99 3.48
N ASN A 12 24.94 -5.55 4.50
CA ASN A 12 24.61 -6.96 4.61
C ASN A 12 23.36 -7.18 5.49
N LEU A 13 22.80 -8.40 5.50
CA LEU A 13 21.61 -8.71 6.29
C LEU A 13 21.80 -8.59 7.82
N LYS A 14 23.02 -8.76 8.34
CA LYS A 14 23.27 -8.63 9.79
C LYS A 14 23.11 -7.19 10.27
N GLU A 15 23.41 -6.26 9.40
CA GLU A 15 23.23 -4.83 9.65
C GLU A 15 21.80 -4.34 9.34
N PHE A 16 21.04 -5.10 8.57
CA PHE A 16 19.69 -4.70 8.18
C PHE A 16 18.74 -4.78 9.37
N VAL A 17 18.03 -3.69 9.65
CA VAL A 17 17.12 -3.59 10.80
C VAL A 17 15.69 -3.74 10.32
N GLY A 18 14.89 -4.51 11.06
CA GLY A 18 13.49 -4.75 10.75
C GLY A 18 13.25 -5.88 9.76
N GLN A 19 12.00 -6.04 9.35
CA GLN A 19 11.53 -7.00 8.35
C GLN A 19 11.90 -8.45 8.68
N ASN A 20 11.91 -8.84 9.94
CA ASN A 20 12.33 -10.17 10.39
C ASN A 20 11.55 -11.32 9.73
N HIS A 21 10.31 -11.10 9.30
CA HIS A 21 9.49 -12.05 8.58
C HIS A 21 10.01 -12.37 7.17
N LEU A 22 10.85 -11.50 6.59
CA LEU A 22 11.48 -11.69 5.28
C LEU A 22 12.96 -12.09 5.37
N VAL A 23 13.71 -11.48 6.28
CA VAL A 23 15.18 -11.59 6.35
C VAL A 23 15.69 -12.35 7.58
N GLY A 24 14.83 -12.71 8.53
CA GLY A 24 15.19 -13.51 9.69
C GLY A 24 15.71 -14.91 9.31
N ARG A 25 16.31 -15.62 10.26
CA ARG A 25 16.85 -16.98 10.04
C ARG A 25 15.75 -17.92 9.52
N GLY A 26 16.00 -18.59 8.39
CA GLY A 26 15.05 -19.49 7.75
C GLY A 26 13.88 -18.79 7.02
N LYS A 27 13.91 -17.47 6.88
CA LYS A 27 12.90 -16.70 6.14
C LYS A 27 13.26 -16.57 4.65
N PRO A 28 12.27 -16.24 3.79
CA PRO A 28 12.43 -16.41 2.34
C PRO A 28 13.69 -15.78 1.76
N LEU A 29 13.99 -14.51 2.05
CA LEU A 29 15.13 -13.82 1.46
C LEU A 29 16.46 -14.25 2.08
N SER A 30 16.50 -14.56 3.39
CA SER A 30 17.70 -15.09 4.03
C SER A 30 18.04 -16.50 3.52
N THR A 31 17.03 -17.33 3.28
CA THR A 31 17.21 -18.67 2.70
C THR A 31 17.69 -18.57 1.27
N ALA A 32 17.07 -17.72 0.45
CA ALA A 32 17.48 -17.50 -0.93
C ALA A 32 18.95 -17.06 -1.06
N ILE A 33 19.37 -16.14 -0.19
CA ILE A 33 20.78 -15.69 -0.14
C ILE A 33 21.70 -16.84 0.26
N LYS A 34 21.32 -17.64 1.27
CA LYS A 34 22.12 -18.77 1.75
C LYS A 34 22.28 -19.86 0.68
N GLU A 35 21.19 -20.18 -0.01
CA GLU A 35 21.16 -21.20 -1.06
C GLU A 35 21.60 -20.67 -2.44
N LYS A 36 22.04 -19.40 -2.52
CA LYS A 36 22.41 -18.72 -3.78
C LYS A 36 21.33 -18.80 -4.86
N HIS A 37 20.07 -18.74 -4.46
CA HIS A 37 18.92 -18.87 -5.33
C HIS A 37 18.40 -17.50 -5.77
N LEU A 38 18.52 -17.20 -7.06
CA LEU A 38 18.00 -16.00 -7.70
C LEU A 38 16.57 -16.22 -8.18
N PHE A 39 15.68 -15.29 -7.88
CA PHE A 39 14.32 -15.25 -8.42
C PHE A 39 13.80 -13.82 -8.42
N SER A 40 12.81 -13.53 -9.27
CA SER A 40 12.20 -12.23 -9.39
C SER A 40 11.15 -12.01 -8.31
N PHE A 41 11.11 -10.78 -7.75
CA PHE A 41 10.14 -10.41 -6.72
C PHE A 41 9.84 -8.92 -6.72
N ILE A 42 8.73 -8.57 -6.06
CA ILE A 42 8.29 -7.19 -5.85
C ILE A 42 8.30 -6.90 -4.36
N LEU A 43 8.95 -5.81 -3.97
CA LEU A 43 8.96 -5.27 -2.62
C LEU A 43 7.86 -4.20 -2.50
N TRP A 44 6.83 -4.49 -1.75
CA TRP A 44 5.73 -3.58 -1.49
C TRP A 44 5.74 -3.12 -0.04
N GLY A 45 5.67 -1.82 0.18
CA GLY A 45 5.59 -1.27 1.54
C GLY A 45 5.83 0.24 1.59
N PRO A 46 5.66 0.85 2.78
CA PRO A 46 5.76 2.29 2.96
C PRO A 46 7.15 2.84 2.60
N PRO A 47 7.28 4.16 2.37
CA PRO A 47 8.57 4.80 2.20
C PRO A 47 9.47 4.55 3.41
N GLY A 48 10.78 4.57 3.21
CA GLY A 48 11.76 4.38 4.30
C GLY A 48 11.82 2.99 4.94
N SER A 49 10.99 2.01 4.54
CA SER A 49 10.96 0.63 5.08
C SER A 49 12.16 -0.25 4.67
N GLY A 50 13.04 0.24 3.78
CA GLY A 50 14.27 -0.44 3.39
C GLY A 50 14.24 -1.19 2.06
N LYS A 51 13.25 -1.01 1.18
CA LYS A 51 13.10 -1.69 -0.13
C LYS A 51 14.38 -1.65 -0.97
N THR A 52 14.88 -0.45 -1.30
CA THR A 52 16.11 -0.25 -2.09
C THR A 52 17.34 -0.84 -1.41
N THR A 53 17.42 -0.71 -0.08
CA THR A 53 18.52 -1.28 0.71
C THR A 53 18.53 -2.80 0.63
N LEU A 54 17.38 -3.42 0.76
CA LEU A 54 17.23 -4.88 0.71
C LEU A 54 17.57 -5.42 -0.68
N ALA A 55 17.16 -4.75 -1.75
CA ALA A 55 17.54 -5.11 -3.13
C ALA A 55 19.06 -5.08 -3.32
N LYS A 56 19.75 -4.04 -2.81
CA LYS A 56 21.22 -3.93 -2.88
C LYS A 56 21.92 -5.04 -2.10
N ILE A 57 21.45 -5.33 -0.89
CA ILE A 57 22.01 -6.41 -0.06
C ILE A 57 21.81 -7.76 -0.77
N TYR A 58 20.64 -8.01 -1.34
CA TYR A 58 20.32 -9.24 -2.06
C TYR A 58 21.25 -9.43 -3.25
N ALA A 59 21.37 -8.41 -4.11
CA ALA A 59 22.25 -8.47 -5.28
C ALA A 59 23.72 -8.71 -4.90
N LYS A 60 24.22 -7.94 -3.92
CA LYS A 60 25.60 -8.09 -3.43
C LYS A 60 25.88 -9.47 -2.83
N SER A 61 24.92 -10.01 -2.07
CA SER A 61 25.07 -11.32 -1.42
C SER A 61 25.11 -12.48 -2.40
N LEU A 62 24.57 -12.28 -3.60
CA LEU A 62 24.52 -13.29 -4.68
C LEU A 62 25.57 -13.03 -5.77
N ASP A 63 26.48 -12.09 -5.54
CA ASP A 63 27.50 -11.66 -6.52
C ASP A 63 26.90 -11.32 -7.90
N ALA A 64 25.71 -10.68 -7.89
CA ALA A 64 24.98 -10.28 -9.09
C ALA A 64 25.29 -8.85 -9.48
N GLU A 65 25.25 -8.57 -10.79
CA GLU A 65 25.35 -7.24 -11.34
C GLU A 65 24.02 -6.51 -11.16
N LEU A 66 24.00 -5.44 -10.35
CA LEU A 66 22.79 -4.67 -10.05
C LEU A 66 22.69 -3.45 -10.97
N HIS A 67 21.63 -3.41 -11.77
CA HIS A 67 21.21 -2.26 -12.54
C HIS A 67 20.03 -1.57 -11.86
N GLU A 68 20.19 -0.31 -11.47
CA GLU A 68 19.14 0.45 -10.77
C GLU A 68 18.48 1.43 -11.76
N LEU A 69 17.17 1.32 -11.91
CA LEU A 69 16.34 2.27 -12.65
C LEU A 69 15.20 2.79 -11.76
N SER A 70 14.87 4.06 -11.95
CA SER A 70 13.65 4.65 -11.41
C SER A 70 12.59 4.71 -12.49
N ALA A 71 11.45 4.08 -12.28
CA ALA A 71 10.34 4.11 -13.25
C ALA A 71 9.74 5.51 -13.45
N VAL A 72 10.10 6.48 -12.61
CA VAL A 72 9.73 7.89 -12.80
C VAL A 72 10.47 8.54 -13.95
N SER A 73 11.75 8.17 -14.17
CA SER A 73 12.63 8.79 -15.16
C SER A 73 13.07 7.85 -16.29
N ALA A 74 12.97 6.53 -16.08
CA ALA A 74 13.42 5.53 -17.04
C ALA A 74 12.32 5.16 -18.06
N GLY A 75 12.77 4.75 -19.27
CA GLY A 75 11.93 4.28 -20.35
C GLY A 75 12.29 2.86 -20.83
N LYS A 76 11.64 2.42 -21.91
CA LYS A 76 11.93 1.13 -22.56
C LYS A 76 13.37 1.06 -23.06
N ASP A 77 13.94 2.17 -23.50
CA ASP A 77 15.30 2.19 -24.09
C ASP A 77 16.36 2.01 -23.02
N ASP A 78 16.15 2.51 -21.79
CA ASP A 78 17.03 2.26 -20.65
C ASP A 78 17.05 0.77 -20.28
N VAL A 79 15.89 0.13 -20.27
CA VAL A 79 15.78 -1.32 -20.05
C VAL A 79 16.48 -2.08 -21.18
N LYS A 80 16.28 -1.67 -22.46
CA LYS A 80 16.97 -2.28 -23.61
C LYS A 80 18.47 -2.21 -23.47
N ALA A 81 19.01 -1.06 -23.06
CA ALA A 81 20.45 -0.89 -22.88
C ALA A 81 21.04 -1.90 -21.90
N ILE A 82 20.30 -2.23 -20.82
CA ILE A 82 20.73 -3.22 -19.83
C ILE A 82 20.64 -4.66 -20.38
N VAL A 83 19.57 -4.97 -21.12
CA VAL A 83 19.25 -6.34 -21.50
C VAL A 83 19.91 -6.76 -22.81
N LEU A 84 20.06 -5.82 -23.77
CA LEU A 84 20.52 -6.12 -25.14
C LEU A 84 22.02 -5.89 -25.35
N ASN A 85 22.74 -5.30 -24.39
CA ASN A 85 24.18 -5.07 -24.51
C ASN A 85 25.05 -6.34 -24.63
N GLU A 86 24.43 -7.53 -24.54
CA GLU A 86 25.14 -8.81 -24.75
C GLU A 86 24.32 -9.79 -25.56
N ARG A 87 24.83 -10.20 -26.69
CA ARG A 87 24.18 -11.13 -27.63
C ARG A 87 24.08 -12.58 -27.11
N GLN A 88 24.84 -12.99 -26.08
CA GLN A 88 24.75 -14.31 -25.42
C GLN A 88 25.38 -14.26 -24.01
N PRO A 89 24.82 -15.00 -23.01
CA PRO A 89 25.48 -15.15 -21.72
C PRO A 89 26.77 -15.95 -21.88
N ARG A 90 27.91 -15.35 -21.51
CA ARG A 90 29.20 -16.03 -21.51
C ARG A 90 29.34 -16.88 -20.24
N LEU A 91 29.95 -18.06 -20.36
CA LEU A 91 30.26 -18.89 -19.19
C LEU A 91 31.11 -18.07 -18.19
N GLY A 92 30.66 -17.97 -16.94
CA GLY A 92 31.33 -17.15 -15.91
C GLY A 92 30.81 -15.72 -15.73
N GLN A 93 29.80 -15.30 -16.48
CA GLN A 93 29.20 -13.97 -16.33
C GLN A 93 28.31 -13.91 -15.08
N LYS A 94 28.39 -12.76 -14.35
CA LYS A 94 27.52 -12.54 -13.19
C LYS A 94 26.06 -12.42 -13.61
N PRO A 95 25.13 -12.97 -12.83
CA PRO A 95 23.71 -12.81 -13.11
C PRO A 95 23.32 -11.33 -13.00
N LYS A 96 22.42 -10.89 -13.87
CA LYS A 96 21.93 -9.50 -13.89
C LYS A 96 20.65 -9.35 -13.08
N ILE A 97 20.66 -8.38 -12.18
CA ILE A 97 19.47 -7.96 -11.44
C ILE A 97 19.07 -6.57 -11.93
N LEU A 98 17.84 -6.43 -12.40
CA LEU A 98 17.23 -5.13 -12.65
C LEU A 98 16.40 -4.74 -11.41
N PHE A 99 16.87 -3.74 -10.69
CA PHE A 99 16.08 -3.10 -9.64
C PHE A 99 15.30 -1.93 -10.25
N LEU A 100 13.98 -2.03 -10.25
CA LEU A 100 13.08 -1.00 -10.76
C LEU A 100 12.33 -0.35 -9.59
N ASP A 101 12.78 0.84 -9.20
CA ASP A 101 12.13 1.62 -8.14
C ASP A 101 10.86 2.27 -8.67
N GLU A 102 9.81 2.31 -7.83
CA GLU A 102 8.47 2.83 -8.15
C GLU A 102 7.86 2.18 -9.41
N ILE A 103 7.92 0.84 -9.51
CA ILE A 103 7.46 0.06 -10.67
C ILE A 103 6.03 0.40 -11.12
N HIS A 104 5.17 0.88 -10.22
CA HIS A 104 3.81 1.32 -10.51
C HIS A 104 3.75 2.54 -11.45
N ARG A 105 4.86 3.26 -11.67
CA ARG A 105 4.96 4.37 -12.62
C ARG A 105 5.16 3.89 -14.06
N PHE A 106 5.56 2.65 -14.27
CA PHE A 106 5.59 2.07 -15.60
C PHE A 106 4.16 1.76 -16.07
N ASN A 107 3.82 2.24 -17.27
CA ASN A 107 2.55 1.88 -17.90
C ASN A 107 2.55 0.38 -18.31
N LYS A 108 1.36 -0.13 -18.65
CA LYS A 108 1.18 -1.55 -19.00
C LYS A 108 2.13 -2.01 -20.11
N ALA A 109 2.32 -1.21 -21.16
CA ALA A 109 3.19 -1.54 -22.28
C ALA A 109 4.70 -1.55 -21.92
N GLN A 110 5.10 -0.79 -20.88
CA GLN A 110 6.46 -0.82 -20.35
C GLN A 110 6.66 -2.05 -19.45
N GLN A 111 5.65 -2.41 -18.67
CA GLN A 111 5.68 -3.62 -17.85
C GLN A 111 5.65 -4.89 -18.71
N ASP A 112 4.82 -4.94 -19.78
CA ASP A 112 4.80 -6.04 -20.75
C ASP A 112 6.16 -6.23 -21.43
N PHE A 113 6.89 -5.15 -21.68
CA PHE A 113 8.22 -5.21 -22.26
C PHE A 113 9.24 -5.96 -21.39
N LEU A 114 9.04 -6.02 -20.08
CA LEU A 114 9.93 -6.75 -19.16
C LEU A 114 9.72 -8.27 -19.22
N LEU A 115 8.52 -8.74 -19.60
CA LEU A 115 8.12 -10.14 -19.52
C LEU A 115 9.08 -11.11 -20.23
N PRO A 116 9.46 -10.91 -21.51
CA PRO A 116 10.33 -11.86 -22.21
C PRO A 116 11.69 -12.04 -21.56
N PHE A 117 12.18 -11.00 -20.89
CA PHE A 117 13.49 -11.02 -20.23
C PHE A 117 13.45 -11.67 -18.85
N VAL A 118 12.34 -11.48 -18.12
CA VAL A 118 12.08 -12.17 -16.85
C VAL A 118 11.82 -13.66 -17.09
N GLU A 119 11.01 -14.00 -18.11
CA GLU A 119 10.70 -15.39 -18.48
C GLU A 119 11.92 -16.17 -18.94
N SER A 120 12.76 -15.54 -19.75
CA SER A 120 13.99 -16.18 -20.26
C SER A 120 15.12 -16.25 -19.22
N GLY A 121 14.95 -15.64 -18.04
CA GLY A 121 16.00 -15.55 -17.02
C GLY A 121 17.18 -14.65 -17.39
N ARG A 122 17.05 -13.84 -18.48
CA ARG A 122 18.09 -12.86 -18.86
C ARG A 122 18.30 -11.80 -17.80
N ILE A 123 17.23 -11.45 -17.09
CA ILE A 123 17.29 -10.59 -15.91
C ILE A 123 16.49 -11.22 -14.77
N THR A 124 16.93 -10.97 -13.55
CA THR A 124 16.12 -11.13 -12.35
C THR A 124 15.54 -9.78 -12.00
N LEU A 125 14.21 -9.66 -11.98
CA LEU A 125 13.54 -8.40 -11.67
C LEU A 125 13.32 -8.27 -10.18
N ILE A 126 13.74 -7.14 -9.60
CA ILE A 126 13.33 -6.70 -8.27
C ILE A 126 12.56 -5.39 -8.44
N GLY A 127 11.23 -5.44 -8.38
CA GLY A 127 10.39 -4.26 -8.38
C GLY A 127 10.24 -3.69 -6.96
N ALA A 128 10.19 -2.38 -6.81
CA ALA A 128 9.81 -1.72 -5.56
C ALA A 128 8.62 -0.79 -5.79
N THR A 129 7.68 -0.77 -4.84
CA THR A 129 6.50 0.10 -4.91
C THR A 129 5.97 0.45 -3.53
N THR A 130 5.37 1.63 -3.42
CA THR A 130 4.57 2.03 -2.26
C THR A 130 3.08 1.73 -2.46
N GLU A 131 2.64 1.56 -3.73
CA GLU A 131 1.27 1.29 -4.10
C GLU A 131 0.98 -0.22 -4.10
N ASN A 132 -0.30 -0.60 -3.95
CA ASN A 132 -0.68 -2.02 -3.95
C ASN A 132 -0.42 -2.67 -5.32
N PRO A 133 0.52 -3.63 -5.41
CA PRO A 133 0.89 -4.23 -6.69
C PRO A 133 -0.26 -4.98 -7.39
N SER A 134 -1.28 -5.40 -6.66
CA SER A 134 -2.44 -6.06 -7.26
C SER A 134 -3.26 -5.15 -8.20
N PHE A 135 -3.13 -3.82 -8.04
CA PHE A 135 -3.81 -2.84 -8.91
C PHE A 135 -2.87 -2.24 -9.94
N GLU A 136 -1.58 -2.12 -9.60
CA GLU A 136 -0.62 -1.32 -10.37
C GLU A 136 0.31 -2.17 -11.24
N VAL A 137 0.48 -3.45 -10.91
CA VAL A 137 1.35 -4.34 -11.66
C VAL A 137 0.50 -5.33 -12.47
N ILE A 138 0.86 -5.52 -13.74
CA ILE A 138 0.11 -6.42 -14.63
C ILE A 138 0.15 -7.87 -14.14
N SER A 139 -0.96 -8.57 -14.30
CA SER A 139 -1.11 -9.96 -13.83
C SER A 139 -0.05 -10.93 -14.39
N PRO A 140 0.39 -10.83 -15.67
CA PRO A 140 1.47 -11.67 -16.19
C PRO A 140 2.80 -11.50 -15.46
N LEU A 141 3.11 -10.28 -15.01
CA LEU A 141 4.34 -10.02 -14.26
C LEU A 141 4.21 -10.50 -12.81
N LEU A 142 3.04 -10.31 -12.18
CA LEU A 142 2.75 -10.81 -10.83
C LEU A 142 2.81 -12.33 -10.74
N SER A 143 2.41 -13.04 -11.79
CA SER A 143 2.49 -14.52 -11.81
C SER A 143 3.94 -15.06 -11.84
N ARG A 144 4.90 -14.22 -12.22
CA ARG A 144 6.34 -14.56 -12.32
C ARG A 144 7.19 -13.98 -11.20
N CYS A 145 6.62 -13.07 -10.42
CA CYS A 145 7.31 -12.41 -9.32
C CYS A 145 6.63 -12.74 -7.99
N ARG A 146 7.39 -13.06 -6.97
CA ARG A 146 6.85 -13.15 -5.61
C ARG A 146 6.67 -11.76 -5.03
N VAL A 147 5.56 -11.50 -4.37
CA VAL A 147 5.34 -10.23 -3.67
C VAL A 147 5.75 -10.39 -2.21
N PHE A 148 6.66 -9.52 -1.74
CA PHE A 148 7.06 -9.42 -0.35
C PHE A 148 6.57 -8.09 0.22
N VAL A 149 5.82 -8.16 1.30
CA VAL A 149 5.30 -6.99 2.00
C VAL A 149 6.31 -6.54 3.06
N LEU A 150 6.73 -5.29 2.98
CA LEU A 150 7.53 -4.66 4.02
C LEU A 150 6.61 -3.87 4.94
N ASN A 151 6.78 -4.06 6.22
CA ASN A 151 6.05 -3.33 7.26
C ASN A 151 6.73 -2.00 7.57
N GLU A 152 5.99 -1.08 8.18
CA GLU A 152 6.58 0.09 8.84
C GLU A 152 7.57 -0.37 9.90
N LEU A 153 8.64 0.40 10.08
CA LEU A 153 9.64 0.10 11.11
C LEU A 153 9.09 0.45 12.48
N ALA A 154 9.21 -0.50 13.41
CA ALA A 154 8.80 -0.27 14.79
C ALA A 154 9.69 0.79 15.48
N PRO A 155 9.20 1.50 16.52
CA PRO A 155 9.98 2.50 17.24
C PRO A 155 11.35 2.01 17.69
N LYS A 156 11.47 0.77 18.16
CA LYS A 156 12.73 0.15 18.54
C LYS A 156 13.70 -0.02 17.37
N GLU A 157 13.18 -0.24 16.17
CA GLU A 157 13.96 -0.40 14.95
C GLU A 157 14.46 0.94 14.45
N ILE A 158 13.61 1.97 14.47
CA ILE A 158 14.03 3.36 14.17
C ILE A 158 15.14 3.82 15.12
N LYS A 159 15.01 3.59 16.43
CA LYS A 159 16.07 3.93 17.41
C LYS A 159 17.42 3.29 17.06
N LYS A 160 17.42 2.00 16.68
CA LYS A 160 18.63 1.31 16.22
C LYS A 160 19.25 1.93 14.97
N ILE A 161 18.42 2.42 14.05
CA ILE A 161 18.89 3.08 12.84
C ILE A 161 19.47 4.47 13.17
N ILE A 162 18.81 5.23 14.05
CA ILE A 162 19.28 6.52 14.55
C ILE A 162 20.66 6.38 15.20
N GLU A 163 20.88 5.35 16.01
CA GLU A 163 22.16 5.09 16.66
C GLU A 163 23.33 4.88 15.69
N ARG A 164 23.05 4.40 14.48
CA ARG A 164 24.07 4.28 13.42
C ARG A 164 24.48 5.61 12.82
N SER A 165 23.73 6.67 13.03
CA SER A 165 24.11 8.00 12.54
C SER A 165 25.46 8.48 13.08
N GLY A 166 25.89 7.94 14.22
CA GLY A 166 27.13 8.32 14.88
C GLY A 166 27.05 9.65 15.67
N PHE A 167 25.88 10.33 15.60
CA PHE A 167 25.67 11.56 16.36
C PHE A 167 25.27 11.29 17.80
N LYS A 168 25.80 12.12 18.73
CA LYS A 168 25.39 12.08 20.12
C LYS A 168 24.01 12.73 20.27
N LEU A 169 22.98 11.92 20.51
CA LEU A 169 21.60 12.35 20.66
C LEU A 169 21.14 12.10 22.10
N SER A 170 20.44 13.06 22.70
CA SER A 170 19.75 12.86 23.97
C SER A 170 18.62 11.83 23.85
N GLY A 171 18.16 11.26 24.96
CA GLY A 171 17.02 10.35 24.98
C GLY A 171 15.78 10.98 24.36
N ASP A 172 15.47 12.21 24.77
CA ASP A 172 14.32 12.98 24.30
C ASP A 172 14.38 13.27 22.78
N ALA A 173 15.58 13.60 22.26
CA ALA A 173 15.76 13.81 20.82
C ALA A 173 15.53 12.52 20.01
N LYS A 174 16.03 11.37 20.51
CA LYS A 174 15.78 10.05 19.89
C LYS A 174 14.31 9.69 19.91
N ASP A 175 13.62 9.92 21.03
CA ASP A 175 12.20 9.65 21.17
C ASP A 175 11.37 10.55 20.25
N TRP A 176 11.70 11.81 20.18
CA TRP A 176 11.05 12.77 19.31
C TRP A 176 11.22 12.43 17.82
N ILE A 177 12.47 12.13 17.36
CA ILE A 177 12.72 11.72 15.97
C ILE A 177 11.97 10.42 15.65
N THR A 178 11.97 9.47 16.58
CA THR A 178 11.27 8.19 16.42
C THR A 178 9.77 8.40 16.22
N ALA A 179 9.16 9.27 17.03
CA ALA A 179 7.75 9.61 16.90
C ALA A 179 7.45 10.34 15.60
N MET A 180 8.28 11.31 15.22
CA MET A 180 8.05 12.16 14.04
C MET A 180 8.35 11.47 12.72
N SER A 181 9.18 10.43 12.71
CA SER A 181 9.55 9.69 11.49
C SER A 181 8.49 8.68 11.04
N ASN A 182 7.53 8.34 11.88
CA ASN A 182 6.43 7.41 11.55
C ASN A 182 6.88 6.12 10.86
N GLY A 183 7.94 5.50 11.38
CA GLY A 183 8.49 4.27 10.80
C GLY A 183 9.26 4.47 9.48
N ASP A 184 9.47 5.71 9.03
CA ASP A 184 10.32 6.03 7.87
C ASP A 184 11.77 6.32 8.32
N ALA A 185 12.67 5.36 8.08
CA ALA A 185 14.08 5.50 8.41
C ALA A 185 14.79 6.62 7.63
N ARG A 186 14.38 6.90 6.39
CA ARG A 186 14.97 7.97 5.58
C ARG A 186 14.63 9.34 6.19
N GLN A 187 13.36 9.52 6.58
CA GLN A 187 12.91 10.72 7.25
C GLN A 187 13.64 10.94 8.57
N ALA A 188 13.78 9.90 9.41
CA ALA A 188 14.51 9.97 10.67
C ALA A 188 15.96 10.45 10.48
N ILE A 189 16.66 9.88 9.50
CA ILE A 189 18.05 10.25 9.21
C ILE A 189 18.14 11.67 8.64
N THR A 190 17.22 12.07 7.77
CA THR A 190 17.19 13.42 7.18
C THR A 190 16.95 14.49 8.25
N MET A 191 16.09 14.23 9.24
CA MET A 191 15.90 15.14 10.39
C MET A 191 17.21 15.38 11.15
N ILE A 192 17.97 14.32 11.41
CA ILE A 192 19.27 14.40 12.08
C ILE A 192 20.26 15.21 11.24
N GLU A 193 20.38 14.88 9.95
CA GLU A 193 21.31 15.54 9.04
C GLU A 193 21.01 17.03 8.92
N ASN A 194 19.75 17.41 8.77
CA ASN A 194 19.35 18.81 8.66
C ASN A 194 19.60 19.58 9.96
N ALA A 195 19.21 19.04 11.11
CA ALA A 195 19.46 19.71 12.41
C ALA A 195 20.95 19.88 12.67
N GLN A 196 21.75 18.86 12.40
CA GLN A 196 23.20 18.92 12.53
C GLN A 196 23.84 19.94 11.57
N SER A 197 23.37 19.99 10.32
CA SER A 197 23.93 20.90 9.30
C SER A 197 23.59 22.36 9.57
N LEU A 198 22.39 22.64 10.09
CA LEU A 198 21.91 24.00 10.32
C LEU A 198 22.37 24.57 11.66
N TYR A 199 22.40 23.75 12.70
CA TYR A 199 22.59 24.21 14.08
C TYR A 199 23.85 23.63 14.75
N GLY A 200 24.55 22.69 14.11
CA GLY A 200 25.75 22.04 14.69
C GLY A 200 25.41 21.05 15.83
N GLU A 201 24.16 20.98 16.25
CA GLU A 201 23.68 20.12 17.34
C GLU A 201 22.27 19.60 17.05
N VAL A 202 21.99 18.37 17.48
CA VAL A 202 20.68 17.72 17.32
C VAL A 202 19.95 17.71 18.66
N SER A 203 19.33 18.83 19.02
CA SER A 203 18.42 18.97 20.16
C SER A 203 16.96 18.92 19.73
N VAL A 204 16.02 18.67 20.65
CA VAL A 204 14.58 18.70 20.35
C VAL A 204 14.16 20.08 19.82
N GLU A 205 14.74 21.14 20.35
CA GLU A 205 14.44 22.50 19.91
C GLU A 205 14.89 22.75 18.48
N ASN A 206 16.15 22.39 18.14
CA ASN A 206 16.72 22.51 16.79
C ASN A 206 15.94 21.62 15.78
N LEU A 207 15.54 20.43 16.19
CA LEU A 207 14.69 19.56 15.37
C LEU A 207 13.33 20.21 15.06
N LYS A 208 12.68 20.80 16.07
CA LYS A 208 11.42 21.55 15.85
C LYS A 208 11.59 22.74 14.95
N GLN A 209 12.70 23.48 15.09
CA GLN A 209 12.98 24.63 14.21
C GLN A 209 13.31 24.22 12.78
N THR A 210 14.03 23.10 12.59
CA THR A 210 14.33 22.55 11.27
C THR A 210 13.05 22.13 10.53
N LEU A 211 12.02 21.74 11.25
CA LEU A 211 10.74 21.29 10.72
C LEU A 211 9.69 22.42 10.61
N GLN A 212 10.09 23.69 10.44
CA GLN A 212 9.20 24.85 10.35
C GLN A 212 8.17 24.82 9.20
N SER A 213 8.03 23.73 8.46
CA SER A 213 6.95 23.55 7.51
C SER A 213 5.62 23.30 8.25
N PRO A 214 4.55 24.08 7.98
CA PRO A 214 3.21 23.87 8.56
C PRO A 214 2.68 22.44 8.36
N HIS A 215 3.14 21.76 7.30
CA HIS A 215 2.79 20.38 6.97
C HIS A 215 3.38 19.31 7.91
N LEU A 216 4.34 19.67 8.78
CA LEU A 216 4.98 18.74 9.71
C LEU A 216 4.47 18.84 11.16
N ARG A 217 3.63 19.84 11.46
CA ARG A 217 2.94 19.93 12.75
C ARG A 217 1.79 18.96 12.90
N TYR A 218 1.28 18.47 11.79
CA TYR A 218 0.25 17.44 11.75
C TYR A 218 0.82 16.18 11.14
N ASP A 219 0.92 15.15 11.96
CA ASP A 219 1.29 13.81 11.52
C ASP A 219 0.13 13.22 10.71
N LYS A 220 0.16 13.46 9.37
CA LYS A 220 -0.85 12.93 8.42
C LYS A 220 -0.94 11.41 8.40
N LYS A 221 -0.04 10.69 9.08
CA LYS A 221 0.01 9.22 9.12
C LYS A 221 0.22 8.66 10.53
N GLY A 222 0.29 9.50 11.56
CA GLY A 222 0.55 9.06 12.92
C GLY A 222 -0.71 8.75 13.72
N GLU A 223 -0.51 8.39 14.97
CA GLU A 223 -1.57 7.97 15.89
C GLU A 223 -2.69 9.01 16.04
N GLU A 224 -2.38 10.31 16.04
CA GLU A 224 -3.38 11.38 16.12
C GLU A 224 -4.27 11.47 14.87
N HIS A 225 -3.70 11.25 13.68
CA HIS A 225 -4.47 11.16 12.43
C HIS A 225 -5.49 10.01 12.50
N TYR A 226 -5.02 8.80 12.84
CA TYR A 226 -5.90 7.63 12.98
C TYR A 226 -6.92 7.79 14.10
N ASN A 227 -6.53 8.41 15.21
CA ASN A 227 -7.43 8.66 16.33
C ASN A 227 -8.50 9.69 15.96
N THR A 228 -8.14 10.76 15.26
CA THR A 228 -9.09 11.82 14.91
C THR A 228 -10.08 11.38 13.85
N ILE A 229 -9.63 10.70 12.77
CA ILE A 229 -10.56 10.15 11.78
C ILE A 229 -11.43 9.02 12.35
N SER A 230 -10.88 8.21 13.26
CA SER A 230 -11.64 7.18 13.98
C SER A 230 -12.71 7.81 14.89
N ALA A 231 -12.36 8.89 15.59
CA ALA A 231 -13.33 9.64 16.42
C ALA A 231 -14.43 10.27 15.56
N PHE A 232 -14.08 10.85 14.41
CA PHE A 232 -15.03 11.36 13.42
C PHE A 232 -16.03 10.28 12.99
N ILE A 233 -15.55 9.14 12.51
CA ILE A 233 -16.40 8.03 12.06
C ILE A 233 -17.25 7.45 13.20
N LYS A 234 -16.68 7.30 14.40
CA LYS A 234 -17.43 6.84 15.59
C LYS A 234 -18.53 7.83 15.98
N SER A 235 -18.28 9.13 15.87
CA SER A 235 -19.29 10.16 16.11
C SER A 235 -20.43 10.08 15.10
N LEU A 236 -20.12 9.87 13.81
CA LEU A 236 -21.13 9.64 12.77
C LEU A 236 -21.96 8.38 13.06
N ARG A 237 -21.32 7.28 13.51
CA ARG A 237 -22.03 6.03 13.92
C ARG A 237 -22.98 6.25 15.07
N ALA A 238 -22.55 7.01 16.06
CA ALA A 238 -23.35 7.33 17.23
C ALA A 238 -24.45 8.37 16.98
N GLY A 239 -24.49 8.98 15.78
CA GLY A 239 -25.45 10.05 15.48
C GLY A 239 -25.13 11.38 16.21
N GLN A 240 -23.90 11.54 16.69
CA GLN A 240 -23.47 12.74 17.43
C GLN A 240 -22.93 13.78 16.45
N THR A 241 -23.83 14.59 15.90
CA THR A 241 -23.52 15.58 14.87
C THR A 241 -22.47 16.59 15.32
N ASP A 242 -22.61 17.15 16.52
CA ASP A 242 -21.69 18.18 17.04
C ASP A 242 -20.27 17.62 17.22
N ALA A 243 -20.15 16.40 17.75
CA ALA A 243 -18.85 15.74 17.88
C ALA A 243 -18.23 15.45 16.50
N ALA A 244 -19.03 15.02 15.52
CA ALA A 244 -18.55 14.79 14.17
C ALA A 244 -18.05 16.09 13.53
N LEU A 245 -18.78 17.19 13.64
CA LEU A 245 -18.37 18.50 13.15
C LEU A 245 -17.11 19.01 13.83
N TYR A 246 -16.96 18.80 15.15
CA TYR A 246 -15.75 19.17 15.88
C TYR A 246 -14.52 18.42 15.37
N TYR A 247 -14.61 17.09 15.23
CA TYR A 247 -13.48 16.29 14.72
C TYR A 247 -13.19 16.57 13.24
N LEU A 248 -14.20 16.87 12.44
CA LEU A 248 -14.03 17.36 11.06
C LEU A 248 -13.22 18.67 11.04
N ALA A 249 -13.64 19.68 11.81
CA ALA A 249 -12.94 20.96 11.90
C ALA A 249 -11.50 20.78 12.38
N ARG A 250 -11.28 19.92 13.40
CA ARG A 250 -9.94 19.59 13.90
C ARG A 250 -9.04 18.98 12.82
N MET A 251 -9.56 18.10 11.94
CA MET A 251 -8.82 17.54 10.81
C MET A 251 -8.46 18.60 9.78
N ILE A 252 -9.40 19.48 9.43
CA ILE A 252 -9.19 20.57 8.45
C ILE A 252 -8.12 21.55 8.94
N GLU A 253 -8.24 22.05 10.18
CA GLU A 253 -7.24 22.94 10.80
C GLU A 253 -5.87 22.31 10.91
N ALA A 254 -5.82 21.00 11.10
CA ALA A 254 -4.59 20.23 11.13
C ALA A 254 -4.00 19.99 9.72
N GLY A 255 -4.64 20.45 8.65
CA GLY A 255 -4.17 20.34 7.26
C GLY A 255 -4.40 18.97 6.62
N GLU A 256 -5.39 18.19 7.12
CA GLU A 256 -5.77 16.93 6.49
C GLU A 256 -6.29 17.14 5.07
N ASP A 257 -6.03 16.17 4.20
CA ASP A 257 -6.56 16.18 2.84
C ASP A 257 -8.10 16.10 2.86
N PRO A 258 -8.82 17.13 2.41
CA PRO A 258 -10.28 17.14 2.40
C PRO A 258 -10.86 16.00 1.54
N LYS A 259 -10.15 15.57 0.51
CA LYS A 259 -10.54 14.39 -0.29
C LYS A 259 -10.44 13.09 0.50
N PHE A 260 -9.44 12.97 1.40
CA PHE A 260 -9.35 11.83 2.30
C PHE A 260 -10.57 11.76 3.22
N ILE A 261 -10.94 12.88 3.83
CA ILE A 261 -12.11 12.94 4.71
C ILE A 261 -13.39 12.57 3.93
N ALA A 262 -13.58 13.16 2.74
CA ALA A 262 -14.73 12.86 1.89
C ALA A 262 -14.79 11.37 1.46
N ARG A 263 -13.64 10.74 1.13
CA ARG A 263 -13.58 9.29 0.87
C ARG A 263 -14.07 8.46 2.06
N ARG A 264 -13.70 8.85 3.28
CA ARG A 264 -14.16 8.18 4.50
C ARG A 264 -15.67 8.32 4.71
N MET A 265 -16.26 9.45 4.31
CA MET A 265 -17.71 9.66 4.33
C MET A 265 -18.44 8.75 3.33
N VAL A 266 -17.88 8.56 2.12
CA VAL A 266 -18.43 7.63 1.12
C VAL A 266 -18.41 6.18 1.63
N ILE A 267 -17.29 5.77 2.25
CA ILE A 267 -17.18 4.45 2.87
C ILE A 267 -18.22 4.29 3.97
N PHE A 268 -18.34 5.26 4.88
CA PHE A 268 -19.31 5.27 5.95
C PHE A 268 -20.75 5.14 5.45
N ALA A 269 -21.12 5.86 4.38
CA ALA A 269 -22.44 5.80 3.78
C ALA A 269 -22.80 4.39 3.29
N SER A 270 -21.83 3.64 2.75
CA SER A 270 -22.02 2.25 2.30
C SER A 270 -21.95 1.24 3.44
N GLU A 271 -20.99 1.42 4.37
CA GLU A 271 -20.71 0.46 5.44
C GLU A 271 -21.72 0.53 6.59
N ASP A 272 -21.99 1.76 7.07
CA ASP A 272 -22.76 1.96 8.30
C ASP A 272 -24.21 2.36 8.05
N VAL A 273 -24.48 3.23 7.07
CA VAL A 273 -25.85 3.62 6.70
C VAL A 273 -26.48 2.54 5.82
N GLY A 274 -25.77 2.12 4.77
CA GLY A 274 -26.14 0.99 3.93
C GLY A 274 -27.58 1.04 3.43
N LEU A 275 -28.31 -0.04 3.68
CA LEU A 275 -29.70 -0.20 3.19
C LEU A 275 -30.72 0.61 3.97
N ALA A 276 -30.38 1.15 5.14
CA ALA A 276 -31.32 2.00 5.91
C ALA A 276 -31.71 3.28 5.16
N GLN A 277 -30.74 3.86 4.41
CA GLN A 277 -30.98 5.09 3.64
C GLN A 277 -30.05 5.13 2.41
N PRO A 278 -30.41 4.49 1.30
CA PRO A 278 -29.55 4.40 0.10
C PRO A 278 -29.12 5.73 -0.49
N THR A 279 -29.91 6.79 -0.29
CA THR A 279 -29.54 8.17 -0.70
C THR A 279 -28.31 8.71 0.00
N ALA A 280 -27.90 8.13 1.14
CA ALA A 280 -26.70 8.55 1.85
C ALA A 280 -25.42 8.37 1.00
N LEU A 281 -25.36 7.31 0.22
CA LEU A 281 -24.24 7.09 -0.69
C LEU A 281 -24.21 8.14 -1.82
N VAL A 282 -25.38 8.53 -2.34
CA VAL A 282 -25.50 9.58 -3.36
C VAL A 282 -24.99 10.91 -2.78
N VAL A 283 -25.49 11.30 -1.60
CA VAL A 283 -25.08 12.55 -0.93
C VAL A 283 -23.57 12.53 -0.64
N ALA A 284 -23.04 11.45 -0.12
CA ALA A 284 -21.60 11.34 0.17
C ALA A 284 -20.73 11.45 -1.09
N ASN A 285 -21.15 10.87 -2.21
CA ASN A 285 -20.46 11.01 -3.49
C ASN A 285 -20.52 12.45 -4.05
N GLU A 286 -21.67 13.13 -3.93
CA GLU A 286 -21.77 14.54 -4.35
C GLU A 286 -20.97 15.47 -3.45
N VAL A 287 -20.86 15.19 -2.15
CA VAL A 287 -19.92 15.89 -1.26
C VAL A 287 -18.48 15.67 -1.70
N PHE A 288 -18.10 14.42 -2.01
CA PHE A 288 -16.75 14.12 -2.51
C PHE A 288 -16.46 14.89 -3.80
N ARG A 289 -17.39 14.88 -4.74
CA ARG A 289 -17.27 15.60 -6.01
C ARG A 289 -17.18 17.12 -5.82
N ALA A 290 -17.98 17.68 -4.92
CA ALA A 290 -17.91 19.10 -4.58
C ALA A 290 -16.53 19.46 -3.98
N VAL A 291 -16.01 18.65 -3.06
CA VAL A 291 -14.65 18.82 -2.50
C VAL A 291 -13.59 18.78 -3.58
N GLU A 292 -13.74 17.90 -4.58
CA GLU A 292 -12.79 17.78 -5.69
C GLU A 292 -12.81 18.98 -6.64
N ILE A 293 -13.97 19.54 -6.90
CA ILE A 293 -14.17 20.67 -7.83
C ILE A 293 -13.82 22.01 -7.17
N ILE A 294 -14.26 22.21 -5.93
CA ILE A 294 -14.19 23.50 -5.23
C ILE A 294 -12.83 23.68 -4.55
N GLY A 295 -12.38 22.68 -3.80
CA GLY A 295 -11.16 22.76 -2.99
C GLY A 295 -11.31 23.61 -1.73
N LEU A 296 -10.22 23.73 -0.95
CA LEU A 296 -10.16 24.61 0.23
C LEU A 296 -9.99 26.07 -0.20
N PRO A 297 -10.54 27.03 0.57
CA PRO A 297 -11.22 26.83 1.87
C PRO A 297 -12.71 26.49 1.78
N GLU A 298 -13.40 26.73 0.67
CA GLU A 298 -14.86 26.70 0.58
C GLU A 298 -15.46 25.29 0.69
N CYS A 299 -14.74 24.24 0.28
CA CYS A 299 -15.24 22.86 0.37
C CYS A 299 -15.51 22.39 1.81
N VAL A 300 -15.04 23.10 2.82
CA VAL A 300 -15.33 22.82 4.24
C VAL A 300 -16.85 22.87 4.51
N ILE A 301 -17.57 23.77 3.83
CA ILE A 301 -19.03 23.89 3.94
C ILE A 301 -19.71 22.60 3.45
N ASN A 302 -19.25 22.06 2.32
CA ASN A 302 -19.78 20.81 1.77
C ASN A 302 -19.49 19.62 2.68
N LEU A 303 -18.28 19.53 3.25
CA LEU A 303 -17.92 18.50 4.23
C LEU A 303 -18.78 18.58 5.49
N GLY A 304 -18.99 19.80 6.03
CA GLY A 304 -19.84 20.02 7.19
C GLY A 304 -21.30 19.61 6.94
N HIS A 305 -21.86 20.00 5.79
CA HIS A 305 -23.20 19.58 5.36
C HIS A 305 -23.31 18.05 5.27
N GLY A 306 -22.37 17.40 4.59
CA GLY A 306 -22.35 15.94 4.47
C GLY A 306 -22.21 15.23 5.82
N ALA A 307 -21.35 15.72 6.71
CA ALA A 307 -21.15 15.15 8.03
C ALA A 307 -22.44 15.24 8.88
N ALA A 308 -23.09 16.39 8.89
CA ALA A 308 -24.35 16.57 9.60
C ALA A 308 -25.46 15.65 9.07
N TYR A 309 -25.60 15.55 7.74
CA TYR A 309 -26.54 14.66 7.10
C TYR A 309 -26.28 13.19 7.45
N LEU A 310 -25.03 12.72 7.30
CA LEU A 310 -24.66 11.34 7.56
C LEU A 310 -24.79 10.94 9.03
N ALA A 311 -24.52 11.86 9.96
CA ALA A 311 -24.74 11.64 11.38
C ALA A 311 -26.21 11.34 11.68
N GLY A 312 -27.15 12.09 11.05
CA GLY A 312 -28.58 11.95 11.20
C GLY A 312 -29.21 10.70 10.54
N CYS A 313 -28.50 10.03 9.61
CA CYS A 313 -29.03 8.85 8.94
C CYS A 313 -29.20 7.66 9.88
N LYS A 314 -30.24 6.85 9.65
CA LYS A 314 -30.34 5.51 10.26
C LYS A 314 -29.18 4.62 9.81
N LYS A 315 -28.82 3.63 10.63
CA LYS A 315 -27.68 2.74 10.38
C LYS A 315 -28.16 1.30 10.13
N ASP A 316 -27.59 0.66 9.08
CA ASP A 316 -27.87 -0.72 8.73
C ASP A 316 -26.64 -1.36 8.07
N ARG A 317 -25.90 -2.15 8.81
CA ARG A 317 -24.68 -2.80 8.34
C ARG A 317 -24.90 -4.15 7.65
N ARG A 318 -26.16 -4.58 7.46
CA ARG A 318 -26.43 -5.92 6.91
C ARG A 318 -25.77 -6.16 5.56
N ALA A 319 -25.77 -5.16 4.64
CA ALA A 319 -25.11 -5.30 3.36
C ALA A 319 -23.59 -5.47 3.49
N TYR A 320 -22.95 -4.71 4.38
CA TYR A 320 -21.52 -4.86 4.69
C TYR A 320 -21.22 -6.24 5.26
N ASN A 321 -21.97 -6.68 6.27
CA ASN A 321 -21.78 -8.00 6.88
C ASN A 321 -21.99 -9.13 5.87
N ALA A 322 -22.98 -8.98 4.98
CA ALA A 322 -23.28 -9.96 3.94
C ALA A 322 -22.12 -10.15 2.98
N ILE A 323 -21.54 -9.07 2.44
CA ILE A 323 -20.40 -9.17 1.52
C ILE A 323 -19.15 -9.69 2.24
N MET A 324 -18.90 -9.30 3.48
CA MET A 324 -17.74 -9.79 4.24
C MET A 324 -17.84 -11.30 4.49
N SER A 325 -19.03 -11.80 4.85
CA SER A 325 -19.27 -13.24 5.02
C SER A 325 -19.13 -14.02 3.70
N ALA A 326 -19.60 -13.46 2.58
CA ALA A 326 -19.39 -14.08 1.28
C ALA A 326 -17.91 -14.15 0.88
N LEU A 327 -17.14 -13.11 1.20
CA LEU A 327 -15.66 -13.09 0.97
C LEU A 327 -14.95 -14.14 1.83
N GLU A 328 -15.40 -14.38 3.06
CA GLU A 328 -14.87 -15.44 3.92
C GLU A 328 -15.09 -16.82 3.30
N ASP A 329 -16.29 -17.10 2.80
CA ASP A 329 -16.58 -18.37 2.12
C ASP A 329 -15.72 -18.58 0.88
N VAL A 330 -15.50 -17.54 0.07
CA VAL A 330 -14.62 -17.64 -1.10
C VAL A 330 -13.18 -17.93 -0.67
N ARG A 331 -12.70 -17.34 0.43
CA ARG A 331 -11.35 -17.62 0.97
C ARG A 331 -11.22 -19.04 1.52
N GLU A 332 -12.25 -19.52 2.18
CA GLU A 332 -12.26 -20.87 2.78
C GLU A 332 -12.40 -21.98 1.73
N HIS A 333 -13.27 -21.77 0.74
CA HIS A 333 -13.65 -22.82 -0.20
C HIS A 333 -13.04 -22.66 -1.59
N GLY A 334 -12.40 -21.53 -1.88
CA GLY A 334 -11.86 -21.23 -3.21
C GLY A 334 -12.96 -21.03 -4.27
N ASN A 335 -12.60 -21.27 -5.52
CA ASN A 335 -13.50 -21.11 -6.66
C ASN A 335 -14.43 -22.34 -6.78
N LEU A 336 -15.52 -22.34 -6.05
CA LEU A 336 -16.55 -23.35 -6.20
C LEU A 336 -17.20 -23.27 -7.60
N PRO A 337 -17.56 -24.41 -8.22
CA PRO A 337 -18.16 -24.41 -9.55
C PRO A 337 -19.52 -23.71 -9.56
N VAL A 338 -19.71 -22.87 -10.58
CA VAL A 338 -21.00 -22.20 -10.84
C VAL A 338 -22.02 -23.29 -11.20
N PRO A 339 -23.25 -23.29 -10.62
CA PRO A 339 -24.30 -24.25 -10.98
C PRO A 339 -24.62 -24.24 -12.47
N PHE A 340 -24.81 -25.42 -13.06
CA PHE A 340 -25.10 -25.57 -14.51
C PHE A 340 -26.29 -24.72 -14.99
N LYS A 341 -27.32 -24.64 -14.18
CA LYS A 341 -28.56 -23.89 -14.47
C LYS A 341 -28.31 -22.42 -14.82
N ILE A 342 -27.29 -21.77 -14.19
CA ILE A 342 -27.00 -20.33 -14.38
C ILE A 342 -25.78 -20.08 -15.26
N ARG A 343 -25.17 -21.11 -15.88
CA ARG A 343 -24.09 -20.94 -16.85
C ARG A 343 -24.65 -20.53 -18.20
N ASN A 344 -23.98 -19.61 -18.88
CA ASN A 344 -24.34 -19.25 -20.25
C ASN A 344 -24.10 -20.41 -21.22
N ALA A 345 -25.00 -20.61 -22.16
CA ALA A 345 -24.94 -21.66 -23.20
C ALA A 345 -24.97 -21.08 -24.63
N PRO A 346 -23.94 -20.28 -25.05
CA PRO A 346 -23.93 -19.65 -26.36
C PRO A 346 -23.72 -20.63 -27.51
N THR A 347 -23.22 -21.83 -27.28
CA THR A 347 -22.96 -22.84 -28.32
C THR A 347 -23.87 -24.05 -28.15
N LYS A 348 -24.07 -24.81 -29.27
CA LYS A 348 -24.83 -26.05 -29.26
C LYS A 348 -24.23 -27.07 -28.28
N LEU A 349 -22.91 -27.22 -28.29
CA LEU A 349 -22.21 -28.11 -27.36
C LEU A 349 -22.49 -27.78 -25.88
N MET A 350 -22.52 -26.50 -25.49
CA MET A 350 -22.85 -26.10 -24.14
C MET A 350 -24.30 -26.45 -23.77
N LYS A 351 -25.24 -26.31 -24.72
CA LYS A 351 -26.63 -26.73 -24.52
C LYS A 351 -26.75 -28.24 -24.35
N ASP A 352 -26.01 -29.00 -25.14
CA ASP A 352 -25.94 -30.47 -25.07
C ASP A 352 -25.30 -30.96 -23.72
N LEU A 353 -24.50 -30.10 -23.07
CA LEU A 353 -23.93 -30.30 -21.73
C LEU A 353 -24.81 -29.76 -20.60
N ASP A 354 -26.08 -29.51 -20.83
CA ASP A 354 -27.08 -29.05 -19.88
C ASP A 354 -26.82 -27.64 -19.26
N TYR A 355 -26.00 -26.80 -19.92
CA TYR A 355 -25.82 -25.41 -19.51
C TYR A 355 -27.11 -24.62 -19.71
N ALA A 356 -27.49 -23.80 -18.74
CA ALA A 356 -28.74 -23.01 -18.69
C ALA A 356 -30.03 -23.85 -18.72
N LYS A 357 -29.95 -25.18 -18.53
CA LYS A 357 -31.13 -26.05 -18.54
C LYS A 357 -32.03 -25.74 -17.35
N GLY A 358 -33.29 -25.43 -17.63
CA GLY A 358 -34.30 -25.10 -16.63
C GLY A 358 -34.10 -23.71 -15.99
N TYR A 359 -33.29 -22.82 -16.60
CA TYR A 359 -33.21 -21.43 -16.15
C TYR A 359 -34.46 -20.67 -16.60
N GLU A 360 -35.13 -20.08 -15.63
CA GLU A 360 -36.23 -19.16 -15.86
C GLU A 360 -35.90 -17.79 -15.28
N LYS A 361 -36.22 -16.74 -16.06
CA LYS A 361 -35.99 -15.37 -15.60
C LYS A 361 -36.91 -15.06 -14.42
N TYR A 362 -36.33 -14.64 -13.31
CA TYR A 362 -37.04 -14.32 -12.06
C TYR A 362 -37.55 -15.54 -11.26
N ASP A 363 -37.02 -16.74 -11.49
CA ASP A 363 -37.31 -17.87 -10.57
C ASP A 363 -36.76 -17.60 -9.16
N LYS A 364 -37.15 -18.45 -8.21
CA LYS A 364 -36.75 -18.33 -6.81
C LYS A 364 -35.75 -19.41 -6.38
N ASP A 365 -35.08 -20.02 -7.34
CA ASP A 365 -34.12 -21.07 -7.05
C ASP A 365 -32.86 -20.51 -6.34
N ASP A 366 -32.22 -21.38 -5.61
CA ASP A 366 -30.94 -21.07 -4.97
C ASP A 366 -29.82 -21.23 -6.00
N TYR A 367 -29.18 -20.12 -6.35
CA TYR A 367 -28.07 -20.06 -7.31
C TYR A 367 -26.70 -20.19 -6.70
N LEU A 368 -26.61 -20.40 -5.37
CA LEU A 368 -25.35 -20.66 -4.73
C LEU A 368 -24.74 -22.00 -5.18
N PRO A 369 -23.40 -22.11 -5.20
CA PRO A 369 -22.74 -23.40 -5.38
C PRO A 369 -23.29 -24.45 -4.39
N GLU A 370 -23.32 -25.72 -4.80
CA GLU A 370 -23.92 -26.81 -4.01
C GLU A 370 -23.45 -26.84 -2.55
N LYS A 371 -22.17 -26.57 -2.31
CA LYS A 371 -21.57 -26.53 -0.96
C LYS A 371 -22.11 -25.40 -0.08
N LEU A 372 -22.65 -24.34 -0.68
CA LEU A 372 -23.17 -23.15 0.00
C LEU A 372 -24.69 -23.04 -0.08
N LYS A 373 -25.36 -24.06 -0.62
CA LYS A 373 -26.79 -24.07 -0.85
C LYS A 373 -27.58 -23.84 0.45
N GLY A 374 -28.57 -22.97 0.35
CA GLY A 374 -29.40 -22.57 1.51
C GLY A 374 -28.77 -21.50 2.41
N LYS A 375 -27.51 -21.10 2.19
CA LYS A 375 -26.88 -20.05 2.97
C LYS A 375 -27.50 -18.69 2.65
N LYS A 376 -27.73 -17.87 3.67
CA LYS A 376 -28.25 -16.49 3.53
C LYS A 376 -27.21 -15.53 4.06
N TYR A 377 -26.66 -14.69 3.21
CA TYR A 377 -25.72 -13.63 3.58
C TYR A 377 -26.45 -12.39 4.11
N LEU A 378 -27.48 -11.94 3.39
CA LEU A 378 -28.28 -10.80 3.81
C LEU A 378 -29.40 -11.30 4.76
N LYS A 379 -29.22 -11.05 6.05
CA LYS A 379 -30.16 -11.41 7.11
C LYS A 379 -30.85 -10.19 7.69
#